data_b2b80ab3d54f2f8dfee63697edbb1afc
#
_entry.id   b2b80ab3d54f2f8dfee63697edbb1afc
#
_cell.length_a   1.000
_cell.length_b   1.000
_cell.length_c   1.000
_cell.angle_alpha   90.00
_cell.angle_beta   90.00
_cell.angle_gamma   90.00
#
_symmetry.space_group_name_H-M   'P 1'
#
loop_
_entity.id
_entity.type
_entity.pdbx_description
1 polymer ?
#
loop_
_entity_poly.entity_id
_entity_poly.type
_entity_poly.pdbx_seq_one_letter_code
_entity_poly.pdbx_strand_id
1 'polypeptide(L)'
;WSMLREQMRQYIGETVPTVAEQVYLHRLMILPDDEIDIMKKKYEDGTPFKYIVREFSKDNEEVIRRGGAIGWIPKGIFPEYDYIIFDLEPNLLSIEAQSIKSPPLLYFFMISDKDPARPIALEELDQLKTQALKDWLNTKRKEFNVSANFNSEVHGWLTKQLSVSTLKKPEEKKSRLQELGILQ
;
A
#
# COMPACT_ATOMS: atom_id res chain seq x y z
N TRP A 1 21.23 11.07 2.19
CA TRP A 1 20.35 10.16 1.42
C TRP A 1 18.87 10.48 1.58
N SER A 2 18.39 10.85 2.77
CA SER A 2 16.95 11.19 2.99
C SER A 2 16.51 12.41 2.16
N MET A 3 17.32 13.45 2.12
CA MET A 3 17.02 14.68 1.37
C MET A 3 16.92 14.44 -0.15
N LEU A 4 17.86 13.68 -0.72
CA LEU A 4 17.82 13.34 -2.15
C LEU A 4 16.59 12.52 -2.50
N ARG A 5 16.24 11.55 -1.64
CA ARG A 5 15.03 10.73 -1.84
C ARG A 5 13.76 11.59 -1.80
N GLU A 6 13.69 12.56 -0.88
CA GLU A 6 12.54 13.45 -0.79
C GLU A 6 12.44 14.38 -2.00
N GLN A 7 13.54 14.94 -2.46
CA GLN A 7 13.59 15.75 -3.69
C GLN A 7 13.16 14.94 -4.92
N MET A 8 13.62 13.69 -5.05
CA MET A 8 13.21 12.81 -6.14
C MET A 8 11.73 12.44 -6.05
N ARG A 9 11.22 12.20 -4.83
CA ARG A 9 9.80 11.94 -4.61
C ARG A 9 8.94 13.14 -5.03
N GLN A 10 9.37 14.34 -4.69
CA GLN A 10 8.68 15.57 -5.10
C GLN A 10 8.71 15.73 -6.62
N TYR A 11 9.88 15.62 -7.24
CA TYR A 11 10.05 15.76 -8.70
C TYR A 11 9.21 14.74 -9.49
N ILE A 12 9.29 13.46 -9.13
CA ILE A 12 8.47 12.42 -9.77
C ILE A 12 6.99 12.60 -9.42
N GLY A 13 6.70 13.03 -8.18
CA GLY A 13 5.34 13.30 -7.72
C GLY A 13 4.60 14.41 -8.47
N GLU A 14 5.32 15.33 -9.11
CA GLU A 14 4.72 16.36 -10.00
C GLU A 14 4.10 15.77 -11.27
N THR A 15 4.50 14.56 -11.65
CA THR A 15 3.91 13.84 -12.80
C THR A 15 2.59 13.14 -12.45
N VAL A 16 2.28 13.00 -11.17
CA VAL A 16 1.04 12.36 -10.70
C VAL A 16 -0.12 13.35 -10.81
N PRO A 17 -1.20 13.00 -11.52
CA PRO A 17 -2.34 13.91 -11.67
C PRO A 17 -3.04 14.14 -10.32
N THR A 18 -3.56 15.32 -10.11
CA THR A 18 -4.36 15.70 -8.93
C THR A 18 -5.86 15.43 -9.09
N VAL A 19 -6.27 15.10 -10.31
CA VAL A 19 -7.62 14.73 -10.70
C VAL A 19 -7.54 13.47 -11.55
N ALA A 20 -8.35 12.47 -11.26
CA ALA A 20 -8.38 11.21 -12.00
C ALA A 20 -9.75 10.55 -11.93
N GLU A 21 -9.97 9.56 -12.80
CA GLU A 21 -11.07 8.62 -12.65
C GLU A 21 -10.98 7.92 -11.30
N GLN A 22 -12.09 7.89 -10.57
CA GLN A 22 -12.22 7.22 -9.28
C GLN A 22 -13.49 6.38 -9.24
N VAL A 23 -13.45 5.34 -8.42
CA VAL A 23 -14.61 4.51 -8.11
C VAL A 23 -14.89 4.52 -6.61
N TYR A 24 -16.15 4.48 -6.21
CA TYR A 24 -16.50 4.26 -4.82
C TYR A 24 -16.50 2.76 -4.53
N LEU A 25 -15.41 2.30 -3.92
CA LEU A 25 -15.09 0.89 -3.75
C LEU A 25 -15.67 0.32 -2.47
N HIS A 26 -16.23 -0.89 -2.59
CA HIS A 26 -16.54 -1.78 -1.48
C HIS A 26 -15.73 -3.07 -1.62
N ARG A 27 -15.30 -3.63 -0.50
CA ARG A 27 -14.51 -4.85 -0.45
C ARG A 27 -15.08 -5.84 0.55
N LEU A 28 -15.11 -7.10 0.14
CA LEU A 28 -15.30 -8.26 0.99
C LEU A 28 -14.00 -9.07 0.98
N MET A 29 -13.49 -9.40 2.15
CA MET A 29 -12.31 -10.24 2.32
C MET A 29 -12.73 -11.53 3.02
N ILE A 30 -12.41 -12.69 2.43
CA ILE A 30 -12.85 -14.02 2.91
C ILE A 30 -11.68 -15.00 2.85
N LEU A 31 -11.69 -16.03 3.70
CA LEU A 31 -10.71 -17.11 3.61
C LEU A 31 -11.11 -18.11 2.51
N PRO A 32 -10.15 -18.78 1.85
CA PRO A 32 -10.41 -19.71 0.75
C PRO A 32 -11.32 -20.89 1.13
N ASP A 33 -11.29 -21.31 2.40
CA ASP A 33 -12.04 -22.46 2.91
C ASP A 33 -13.40 -22.06 3.51
N ASP A 34 -13.71 -20.78 3.47
CA ASP A 34 -15.00 -20.28 3.98
C ASP A 34 -16.13 -20.53 2.98
N GLU A 35 -17.33 -20.26 3.41
CA GLU A 35 -18.62 -20.53 2.77
C GLU A 35 -18.86 -19.63 1.52
N ILE A 36 -17.91 -19.64 0.56
CA ILE A 36 -17.94 -18.79 -0.65
C ILE A 36 -19.22 -19.03 -1.46
N ASP A 37 -19.61 -20.29 -1.63
CA ASP A 37 -20.83 -20.65 -2.39
C ASP A 37 -22.10 -20.14 -1.70
N ILE A 38 -22.11 -20.17 -0.36
CA ILE A 38 -23.22 -19.64 0.44
C ILE A 38 -23.27 -18.11 0.30
N MET A 39 -22.11 -17.46 0.35
CA MET A 39 -21.99 -16.01 0.14
C MET A 39 -22.49 -15.59 -1.23
N LYS A 40 -22.03 -16.28 -2.30
CA LYS A 40 -22.45 -16.02 -3.69
C LYS A 40 -23.96 -16.20 -3.85
N LYS A 41 -24.49 -17.29 -3.32
CA LYS A 41 -25.93 -17.56 -3.36
C LYS A 41 -26.75 -16.48 -2.65
N LYS A 42 -26.31 -16.01 -1.47
CA LYS A 42 -27.00 -14.91 -0.78
C LYS A 42 -26.98 -13.61 -1.61
N TYR A 43 -25.89 -13.35 -2.32
CA TYR A 43 -25.82 -12.20 -3.21
C TYR A 43 -26.78 -12.35 -4.40
N GLU A 44 -26.83 -13.52 -5.03
CA GLU A 44 -27.76 -13.84 -6.12
C GLU A 44 -29.24 -13.80 -5.67
N ASP A 45 -29.52 -14.21 -4.45
CA ASP A 45 -30.85 -14.12 -3.81
C ASP A 45 -31.24 -12.67 -3.44
N GLY A 46 -30.37 -11.68 -3.74
CA GLY A 46 -30.65 -10.25 -3.54
C GLY A 46 -30.32 -9.73 -2.15
N THR A 47 -29.55 -10.46 -1.33
CA THR A 47 -29.08 -9.93 -0.04
C THR A 47 -28.15 -8.72 -0.27
N PRO A 48 -28.44 -7.55 0.32
CA PRO A 48 -27.58 -6.38 0.13
C PRO A 48 -26.13 -6.63 0.58
N PHE A 49 -25.17 -6.22 -0.22
CA PHE A 49 -23.74 -6.48 -0.04
C PHE A 49 -23.23 -6.14 1.37
N LYS A 50 -23.73 -5.06 1.98
CA LYS A 50 -23.34 -4.66 3.35
C LYS A 50 -23.64 -5.72 4.42
N TYR A 51 -24.70 -6.54 4.23
CA TYR A 51 -25.02 -7.62 5.17
C TYR A 51 -24.13 -8.83 4.91
N ILE A 52 -23.82 -9.11 3.65
CA ILE A 52 -22.86 -10.15 3.26
C ILE A 52 -21.48 -9.85 3.86
N VAL A 53 -21.01 -8.60 3.76
CA VAL A 53 -19.76 -8.19 4.37
C VAL A 53 -19.77 -8.39 5.89
N ARG A 54 -20.84 -8.02 6.57
CA ARG A 54 -20.94 -8.18 8.02
C ARG A 54 -20.94 -9.64 8.48
N GLU A 55 -21.43 -10.54 7.66
CA GLU A 55 -21.53 -11.96 7.97
C GLU A 55 -20.25 -12.73 7.64
N PHE A 56 -19.63 -12.45 6.49
CA PHE A 56 -18.54 -13.27 5.93
C PHE A 56 -17.17 -12.60 5.98
N SER A 57 -17.08 -11.26 6.05
CA SER A 57 -15.81 -10.59 5.89
C SER A 57 -14.85 -10.81 7.07
N LYS A 58 -13.60 -11.06 6.72
CA LYS A 58 -12.44 -11.12 7.63
C LYS A 58 -11.59 -9.84 7.59
N ASP A 59 -12.15 -8.75 7.07
CA ASP A 59 -11.50 -7.44 7.04
C ASP A 59 -11.42 -6.82 8.45
N ASN A 60 -10.82 -5.65 8.59
CA ASN A 60 -10.83 -4.94 9.86
C ASN A 60 -12.26 -4.50 10.25
N GLU A 61 -12.49 -4.33 11.56
CA GLU A 61 -13.80 -4.02 12.12
C GLU A 61 -14.43 -2.74 11.55
N GLU A 62 -13.62 -1.75 11.19
CA GLU A 62 -14.11 -0.49 10.63
C GLU A 62 -14.71 -0.70 9.24
N VAL A 63 -14.02 -1.45 8.37
CA VAL A 63 -14.51 -1.79 7.02
C VAL A 63 -15.78 -2.62 7.13
N ILE A 64 -15.80 -3.63 8.00
CA ILE A 64 -16.99 -4.47 8.24
C ILE A 64 -18.18 -3.63 8.71
N ARG A 65 -17.97 -2.74 9.70
CA ARG A 65 -19.00 -1.83 10.21
C ARG A 65 -19.57 -0.93 9.13
N ARG A 66 -18.73 -0.44 8.22
CA ARG A 66 -19.11 0.38 7.05
C ARG A 66 -19.71 -0.42 5.90
N GLY A 67 -19.94 -1.74 6.09
CA GLY A 67 -20.51 -2.61 5.05
C GLY A 67 -19.57 -2.83 3.86
N GLY A 68 -18.28 -2.88 4.12
CA GLY A 68 -17.23 -3.07 3.12
C GLY A 68 -16.72 -1.78 2.47
N ALA A 69 -17.31 -0.62 2.79
CA ALA A 69 -16.96 0.62 2.13
C ALA A 69 -15.51 1.05 2.44
N ILE A 70 -14.71 1.11 1.39
CA ILE A 70 -13.34 1.66 1.39
C ILE A 70 -13.40 3.17 1.11
N GLY A 71 -14.23 3.58 0.15
CA GLY A 71 -14.38 4.98 -0.25
C GLY A 71 -14.00 5.21 -1.72
N TRP A 72 -13.79 6.46 -2.08
CA TRP A 72 -13.33 6.85 -3.42
C TRP A 72 -11.87 6.49 -3.61
N ILE A 73 -11.59 5.68 -4.62
CA ILE A 73 -10.25 5.14 -4.91
C ILE A 73 -9.87 5.50 -6.34
N PRO A 74 -8.79 6.26 -6.54
CA PRO A 74 -8.22 6.49 -7.86
C PRO A 74 -7.46 5.27 -8.37
N LYS A 75 -7.33 5.15 -9.68
CA LYS A 75 -6.53 4.12 -10.32
C LYS A 75 -5.07 4.18 -9.85
N GLY A 76 -4.47 3.03 -9.56
CA GLY A 76 -3.09 2.92 -9.07
C GLY A 76 -2.94 2.74 -7.57
N ILE A 77 -4.01 2.85 -6.77
CA ILE A 77 -3.97 2.54 -5.32
C ILE A 77 -3.90 1.02 -5.08
N PHE A 78 -4.60 0.25 -5.91
CA PHE A 78 -4.55 -1.22 -5.89
C PHE A 78 -4.14 -1.75 -7.28
N PRO A 79 -2.89 -1.50 -7.72
CA PRO A 79 -2.47 -1.76 -9.10
C PRO A 79 -2.66 -3.20 -9.54
N GLU A 80 -2.56 -4.15 -8.62
CA GLU A 80 -2.81 -5.57 -8.87
C GLU A 80 -4.28 -5.92 -9.14
N TYR A 81 -5.22 -5.06 -8.73
CA TYR A 81 -6.68 -5.26 -8.88
C TYR A 81 -7.34 -4.21 -9.75
N ASP A 82 -6.62 -3.20 -10.23
CA ASP A 82 -7.18 -2.12 -11.04
C ASP A 82 -7.96 -2.64 -12.26
N TYR A 83 -7.44 -3.70 -12.90
CA TYR A 83 -8.08 -4.30 -14.08
C TYR A 83 -9.43 -4.96 -13.77
N ILE A 84 -9.66 -5.36 -12.51
CA ILE A 84 -10.97 -5.87 -12.05
C ILE A 84 -11.83 -4.69 -11.64
N ILE A 85 -11.30 -3.82 -10.76
CA ILE A 85 -12.06 -2.77 -10.07
C ILE A 85 -12.63 -1.74 -11.07
N PHE A 86 -11.83 -1.28 -12.02
CA PHE A 86 -12.23 -0.23 -12.96
C PHE A 86 -13.06 -0.75 -14.14
N ASP A 87 -13.05 -2.07 -14.38
CA ASP A 87 -13.90 -2.72 -15.40
C ASP A 87 -15.30 -3.09 -14.85
N LEU A 88 -15.50 -3.05 -13.52
CA LEU A 88 -16.78 -3.35 -12.92
C LEU A 88 -17.87 -2.34 -13.31
N GLU A 89 -19.07 -2.84 -13.56
CA GLU A 89 -20.29 -2.02 -13.58
C GLU A 89 -20.79 -1.75 -12.14
N PRO A 90 -21.39 -0.57 -11.88
CA PRO A 90 -21.91 -0.24 -10.56
C PRO A 90 -22.90 -1.30 -10.03
N ASN A 91 -22.73 -1.65 -8.76
CA ASN A 91 -23.53 -2.62 -8.03
C ASN A 91 -23.41 -4.07 -8.52
N LEU A 92 -22.40 -4.40 -9.34
CA LEU A 92 -22.06 -5.79 -9.65
C LEU A 92 -20.93 -6.29 -8.77
N LEU A 93 -21.02 -7.54 -8.36
CA LEU A 93 -19.95 -8.22 -7.63
C LEU A 93 -18.86 -8.65 -8.63
N SER A 94 -17.59 -8.43 -8.25
CA SER A 94 -16.46 -8.86 -9.05
C SER A 94 -16.33 -10.38 -9.12
N ILE A 95 -15.52 -10.83 -10.06
CA ILE A 95 -14.91 -12.15 -9.96
C ILE A 95 -14.01 -12.22 -8.71
N GLU A 96 -13.72 -13.45 -8.28
CA GLU A 96 -12.80 -13.73 -7.19
C GLU A 96 -11.38 -13.25 -7.50
N ALA A 97 -10.79 -12.48 -6.60
CA ALA A 97 -9.40 -12.03 -6.71
C ALA A 97 -8.59 -12.56 -5.53
N GLN A 98 -7.49 -13.26 -5.82
CA GLN A 98 -6.61 -13.82 -4.78
C GLN A 98 -5.65 -12.77 -4.25
N SER A 99 -5.42 -12.79 -2.95
CA SER A 99 -4.35 -12.02 -2.33
C SER A 99 -2.99 -12.60 -2.69
N ILE A 100 -2.03 -11.72 -2.99
CA ILE A 100 -0.61 -12.08 -3.19
C ILE A 100 0.07 -12.40 -1.83
N LYS A 101 -0.58 -12.09 -0.71
CA LYS A 101 -0.02 -12.25 0.64
C LYS A 101 -0.32 -13.64 1.21
N SER A 102 0.50 -14.09 2.15
CA SER A 102 0.28 -15.30 2.94
C SER A 102 -0.23 -14.91 4.35
N PRO A 103 -1.30 -15.54 4.87
CA PRO A 103 -2.11 -16.59 4.25
C PRO A 103 -2.90 -16.08 3.04
N PRO A 104 -3.27 -16.96 2.09
CA PRO A 104 -4.08 -16.57 0.94
C PRO A 104 -5.43 -16.05 1.43
N LEU A 105 -5.85 -14.92 0.88
CA LEU A 105 -7.14 -14.31 1.11
C LEU A 105 -7.83 -14.12 -0.23
N LEU A 106 -9.14 -14.22 -0.24
CA LEU A 106 -9.94 -13.93 -1.41
C LEU A 106 -10.62 -12.58 -1.22
N TYR A 107 -10.56 -11.78 -2.25
CA TYR A 107 -11.24 -10.50 -2.33
C TYR A 107 -12.37 -10.55 -3.33
N PHE A 108 -13.48 -9.95 -2.95
CA PHE A 108 -14.56 -9.61 -3.85
C PHE A 108 -14.78 -8.11 -3.76
N PHE A 109 -14.89 -7.49 -4.92
CA PHE A 109 -15.07 -6.06 -5.05
C PHE A 109 -16.46 -5.75 -5.58
N MET A 110 -17.00 -4.65 -5.14
CA MET A 110 -18.19 -4.02 -5.70
C MET A 110 -17.96 -2.52 -5.75
N ILE A 111 -18.41 -1.87 -6.78
CA ILE A 111 -18.42 -0.42 -6.83
C ILE A 111 -19.84 0.08 -6.78
N SER A 112 -20.08 1.17 -6.07
CA SER A 112 -21.40 1.81 -6.04
C SER A 112 -21.50 3.02 -6.95
N ASP A 113 -20.36 3.61 -7.32
CA ASP A 113 -20.33 4.81 -8.16
C ASP A 113 -18.99 4.94 -8.89
N LYS A 114 -18.99 5.68 -10.03
CA LYS A 114 -17.82 6.05 -10.82
C LYS A 114 -17.83 7.54 -11.11
N ASP A 115 -16.70 8.19 -10.93
CA ASP A 115 -16.50 9.60 -11.28
C ASP A 115 -15.28 9.71 -12.20
N PRO A 116 -15.45 10.15 -13.46
CA PRO A 116 -14.37 10.19 -14.44
C PRO A 116 -13.30 11.26 -14.15
N ALA A 117 -13.60 12.26 -13.30
CA ALA A 117 -12.71 13.40 -13.07
C ALA A 117 -12.85 13.96 -11.66
N ARG A 118 -12.56 13.14 -10.65
CA ARG A 118 -12.63 13.54 -9.24
C ARG A 118 -11.27 14.01 -8.73
N PRO A 119 -11.20 15.11 -7.94
CA PRO A 119 -10.00 15.47 -7.20
C PRO A 119 -9.55 14.32 -6.28
N ILE A 120 -8.25 13.99 -6.33
CA ILE A 120 -7.67 12.93 -5.49
C ILE A 120 -7.44 13.51 -4.10
N ALA A 121 -7.87 12.79 -3.05
CA ALA A 121 -7.62 13.21 -1.69
C ALA A 121 -6.12 13.12 -1.34
N LEU A 122 -5.68 13.88 -0.33
CA LEU A 122 -4.25 14.05 -0.04
C LEU A 122 -3.56 12.74 0.32
N GLU A 123 -4.27 11.83 1.00
CA GLU A 123 -3.72 10.55 1.43
C GLU A 123 -3.44 9.64 0.22
N GLU A 124 -4.40 9.50 -0.67
CA GLU A 124 -4.27 8.70 -1.90
C GLU A 124 -3.25 9.34 -2.86
N LEU A 125 -3.21 10.67 -2.95
CA LEU A 125 -2.21 11.38 -3.74
C LEU A 125 -0.80 11.12 -3.24
N ASP A 126 -0.58 11.07 -1.93
CA ASP A 126 0.70 10.75 -1.31
C ASP A 126 1.13 9.29 -1.59
N GLN A 127 0.19 8.37 -1.53
CA GLN A 127 0.41 6.96 -1.90
C GLN A 127 0.80 6.83 -3.37
N LEU A 128 0.07 7.49 -4.29
CA LEU A 128 0.37 7.49 -5.72
C LEU A 128 1.75 8.08 -6.04
N LYS A 129 2.14 9.17 -5.38
CA LYS A 129 3.49 9.76 -5.52
C LYS A 129 4.58 8.79 -5.04
N THR A 130 4.32 8.09 -3.96
CA THR A 130 5.24 7.08 -3.43
C THR A 130 5.37 5.89 -4.39
N GLN A 131 4.26 5.43 -4.97
CA GLN A 131 4.26 4.36 -5.97
C GLN A 131 4.97 4.80 -7.26
N ALA A 132 4.70 6.01 -7.75
CA ALA A 132 5.36 6.56 -8.94
C ALA A 132 6.89 6.60 -8.79
N LEU A 133 7.40 7.02 -7.63
CA LEU A 133 8.83 6.97 -7.33
C LEU A 133 9.38 5.53 -7.35
N LYS A 134 8.65 4.60 -6.76
CA LYS A 134 9.06 3.18 -6.73
C LYS A 134 9.13 2.59 -8.15
N ASP A 135 8.15 2.89 -8.99
CA ASP A 135 8.08 2.39 -10.35
C ASP A 135 9.18 3.03 -11.22
N TRP A 136 9.43 4.32 -11.05
CA TRP A 136 10.53 5.02 -11.69
C TRP A 136 11.88 4.40 -11.30
N LEU A 137 12.12 4.14 -10.00
CA LEU A 137 13.34 3.49 -9.53
C LEU A 137 13.50 2.08 -10.10
N ASN A 138 12.43 1.29 -10.16
CA ASN A 138 12.47 -0.04 -10.74
C ASN A 138 12.81 -0.02 -12.24
N THR A 139 12.24 0.94 -12.97
CA THR A 139 12.53 1.15 -14.39
C THR A 139 14.00 1.55 -14.57
N LYS A 140 14.49 2.52 -13.80
CA LYS A 140 15.89 2.97 -13.89
C LYS A 140 16.90 1.88 -13.50
N ARG A 141 16.58 1.05 -12.51
CA ARG A 141 17.43 -0.11 -12.16
C ARG A 141 17.59 -1.10 -13.32
N LYS A 142 16.51 -1.33 -14.09
CA LYS A 142 16.56 -2.19 -15.29
C LYS A 142 17.36 -1.54 -16.42
N GLU A 143 17.14 -0.25 -16.67
CA GLU A 143 17.86 0.50 -17.72
C GLU A 143 19.36 0.53 -17.47
N PHE A 144 19.79 0.79 -16.23
CA PHE A 144 21.21 0.93 -15.86
C PHE A 144 21.87 -0.37 -15.42
N ASN A 145 21.17 -1.52 -15.53
CA ASN A 145 21.71 -2.83 -15.13
C ASN A 145 22.28 -2.84 -13.70
N VAL A 146 21.63 -2.12 -12.78
CA VAL A 146 22.09 -2.02 -11.39
C VAL A 146 21.87 -3.36 -10.69
N SER A 147 22.95 -4.11 -10.50
CA SER A 147 22.96 -5.30 -9.66
C SER A 147 23.53 -4.99 -8.29
N ALA A 148 22.78 -5.29 -7.24
CA ALA A 148 23.29 -5.23 -5.88
C ALA A 148 23.82 -6.62 -5.50
N ASN A 149 25.15 -6.81 -5.56
CA ASN A 149 25.80 -8.03 -5.08
C ASN A 149 25.86 -8.00 -3.54
N PHE A 150 24.72 -8.29 -2.91
CA PHE A 150 24.63 -8.40 -1.46
C PHE A 150 24.88 -9.87 -1.08
N ASN A 151 26.12 -10.17 -0.72
CA ASN A 151 26.53 -11.50 -0.25
C ASN A 151 26.81 -11.50 1.27
N SER A 152 27.07 -12.66 1.83
CA SER A 152 27.34 -12.85 3.26
C SER A 152 28.57 -12.05 3.75
N GLU A 153 29.57 -11.82 2.89
CA GLU A 153 30.77 -11.05 3.22
C GLU A 153 30.45 -9.56 3.36
N VAL A 154 29.68 -9.00 2.40
CA VAL A 154 29.22 -7.61 2.45
C VAL A 154 28.31 -7.39 3.66
N HIS A 155 27.44 -8.35 3.96
CA HIS A 155 26.61 -8.30 5.16
C HIS A 155 27.46 -8.30 6.44
N GLY A 156 28.42 -9.20 6.55
CA GLY A 156 29.35 -9.30 7.69
C GLY A 156 30.17 -8.01 7.87
N TRP A 157 30.67 -7.45 6.76
CA TRP A 157 31.42 -6.19 6.78
C TRP A 157 30.53 -5.01 7.24
N LEU A 158 29.33 -4.87 6.69
CA LEU A 158 28.37 -3.83 7.10
C LEU A 158 28.00 -3.93 8.58
N THR A 159 27.70 -5.13 9.07
CA THR A 159 27.37 -5.38 10.47
C THR A 159 28.53 -4.97 11.40
N LYS A 160 29.75 -5.29 11.00
CA LYS A 160 30.96 -4.89 11.74
C LYS A 160 31.16 -3.38 11.75
N GLN A 161 30.96 -2.70 10.62
CA GLN A 161 31.10 -1.24 10.53
C GLN A 161 30.02 -0.51 11.34
N LEU A 162 28.79 -0.97 11.29
CA LEU A 162 27.68 -0.39 12.07
C LEU A 162 27.87 -0.59 13.58
N SER A 163 28.31 -1.77 14.02
CA SER A 163 28.60 -2.04 15.44
C SER A 163 29.77 -1.19 15.97
N VAL A 164 30.83 -1.00 15.18
CA VAL A 164 31.94 -0.12 15.54
C VAL A 164 31.52 1.36 15.59
N SER A 165 30.64 1.79 14.68
CA SER A 165 30.11 3.16 14.66
C SER A 165 29.21 3.49 15.84
N THR A 166 28.42 2.50 16.32
CA THR A 166 27.55 2.69 17.48
C THR A 166 28.31 2.68 18.81
N LEU A 167 29.45 2.01 18.89
CA LEU A 167 30.27 1.96 20.11
C LEU A 167 31.16 3.20 20.32
N LYS A 168 31.42 4.00 19.28
CA LYS A 168 32.28 5.20 19.38
C LYS A 168 31.55 6.48 19.79
N LYS A 169 30.25 6.51 19.96
CA LYS A 169 29.50 7.77 20.11
C LYS A 169 29.16 8.27 21.52
N PRO A 170 29.13 7.51 22.62
CA PRO A 170 28.80 8.08 23.94
C PRO A 170 29.96 8.74 24.68
N GLU A 171 31.18 8.29 24.50
CA GLU A 171 32.32 8.76 25.31
C GLU A 171 32.98 10.06 24.81
N GLU A 172 33.10 10.22 23.52
CA GLU A 172 33.68 11.46 22.94
C GLU A 172 32.81 12.71 23.17
N LYS A 173 31.49 12.57 23.27
CA LYS A 173 30.63 13.70 23.57
C LYS A 173 30.66 14.10 25.05
N LYS A 174 30.86 13.15 25.97
CA LYS A 174 30.97 13.46 27.40
C LYS A 174 32.30 14.14 27.74
N SER A 175 33.43 13.67 27.19
CA SER A 175 34.72 14.26 27.43
C SER A 175 34.81 15.69 26.87
N ARG A 176 34.25 15.92 25.69
CA ARG A 176 34.27 17.25 25.04
C ARG A 176 33.35 18.28 25.72
N LEU A 177 32.24 17.82 26.33
CA LEU A 177 31.35 18.68 27.10
C LEU A 177 31.90 19.00 28.50
N GLN A 178 32.70 18.10 29.08
CA GLN A 178 33.44 18.33 30.31
C GLN A 178 34.61 19.28 30.12
N GLU A 179 35.39 19.16 29.01
CA GLU A 179 36.44 20.09 28.64
C GLU A 179 35.92 21.50 28.33
N LEU A 180 34.69 21.64 27.87
CA LEU A 180 34.05 22.93 27.60
C LEU A 180 33.31 23.52 28.80
N GLY A 181 33.34 22.87 29.99
CA GLY A 181 32.73 23.39 31.23
C GLY A 181 31.21 23.49 31.19
N ILE A 182 30.54 22.74 30.31
CA ILE A 182 29.07 22.81 30.10
C ILE A 182 28.33 21.77 30.96
N LEU A 183 29.06 20.81 31.56
CA LEU A 183 28.50 19.86 32.54
C LEU A 183 29.36 19.89 33.81
N GLN A 184 28.73 20.31 34.92
CA GLN A 184 29.22 20.09 36.26
C GLN A 184 28.76 18.73 36.77
#